data_af81fbb6d6048464f082cfada0b08e7a
#
_entry.id   af81fbb6d6048464f082cfada0b08e7a
#
_cell.length_a   1.000
_cell.length_b   1.000
_cell.length_c   1.000
_cell.angle_alpha   90.00
_cell.angle_beta   90.00
_cell.angle_gamma   90.00
#
_symmetry.space_group_name_H-M   'P 1'
#
loop_
_entity.id
_entity.type
_entity.pdbx_description
1 polymer ?
#
loop_
_entity_poly.entity_id
_entity_poly.type
_entity_poly.pdbx_seq_one_letter_code
_entity_poly.pdbx_strand_id
1 'polypeptide(L)'
;MVDLKVIFKEKIFIETKVKSIDSLFLNEDRLESTNYHPTYQRNYVWDEEKATYFIESIFLGTEIPPLIFFQKDLSFEVIDGRQRYETILRFVKGELRLRKSGLHKLGSLKDFVGKNFKELSEKYRDMFLRTKIRTIVFSFRSEHFTQEEEDAVKREIFQRYNSGITPLKSVEIDKAMYLKDGLNTYFKKNLNDD
;
A
#
# COMPACT_ATOMS: atom_id res chain seq x y z
N MET A 1 -11.32 -25.44 11.08
CA MET A 1 -10.60 -24.25 11.63
C MET A 1 -9.22 -24.23 11.01
N VAL A 2 -8.84 -23.11 10.37
CA VAL A 2 -7.54 -22.95 9.70
C VAL A 2 -6.43 -22.87 10.75
N ASP A 3 -5.44 -23.79 10.69
CA ASP A 3 -4.26 -23.71 11.57
C ASP A 3 -3.19 -22.80 10.95
N LEU A 4 -3.25 -21.52 11.31
CA LEU A 4 -2.31 -20.50 10.81
C LEU A 4 -0.85 -20.82 11.13
N LYS A 5 -0.55 -21.47 12.27
CA LYS A 5 0.82 -21.81 12.63
C LYS A 5 1.45 -22.78 11.64
N VAL A 6 0.70 -23.81 11.26
CA VAL A 6 1.10 -24.79 10.26
C VAL A 6 1.24 -24.12 8.89
N ILE A 7 0.24 -23.31 8.50
CA ILE A 7 0.22 -22.64 7.20
C ILE A 7 1.45 -21.72 7.05
N PHE A 8 1.72 -20.84 8.01
CA PHE A 8 2.87 -19.92 7.91
C PHE A 8 4.21 -20.66 7.89
N LYS A 9 4.34 -21.77 8.63
CA LYS A 9 5.58 -22.56 8.68
C LYS A 9 5.81 -23.37 7.42
N GLU A 10 4.76 -23.99 6.89
CA GLU A 10 4.89 -25.02 5.87
C GLU A 10 4.47 -24.59 4.47
N LYS A 11 3.43 -23.74 4.40
CA LYS A 11 2.80 -23.36 3.13
C LYS A 11 3.17 -21.96 2.61
N ILE A 12 3.67 -21.07 3.48
CA ILE A 12 3.97 -19.68 3.07
C ILE A 12 5.45 -19.55 2.72
N PHE A 13 5.71 -18.87 1.59
CA PHE A 13 6.99 -18.35 1.20
C PHE A 13 7.00 -16.82 1.44
N ILE A 14 8.09 -16.32 2.02
CA ILE A 14 8.27 -14.89 2.29
C ILE A 14 9.55 -14.44 1.60
N GLU A 15 9.43 -13.45 0.75
CA GLU A 15 10.55 -12.88 0.02
C GLU A 15 10.66 -11.38 0.28
N THR A 16 11.86 -10.94 0.68
CA THR A 16 12.15 -9.51 0.82
C THR A 16 12.96 -9.05 -0.38
N LYS A 17 12.44 -8.06 -1.10
CA LYS A 17 13.08 -7.47 -2.28
C LYS A 17 13.24 -5.96 -2.07
N VAL A 18 14.31 -5.44 -2.66
CA VAL A 18 14.51 -3.99 -2.80
C VAL A 18 14.28 -3.66 -4.26
N LYS A 19 13.27 -2.86 -4.54
CA LYS A 19 12.84 -2.46 -5.88
C LYS A 19 12.90 -0.95 -6.03
N SER A 20 13.30 -0.46 -7.20
CA SER A 20 13.22 0.96 -7.51
C SER A 20 11.78 1.38 -7.80
N ILE A 21 11.49 2.66 -7.61
CA ILE A 21 10.14 3.20 -7.86
C ILE A 21 9.74 2.99 -9.33
N ASP A 22 10.66 3.18 -10.29
CA ASP A 22 10.37 2.94 -11.70
C ASP A 22 9.90 1.49 -11.95
N SER A 23 10.58 0.51 -11.37
CA SER A 23 10.22 -0.90 -11.55
C SER A 23 8.87 -1.30 -10.94
N LEU A 24 8.39 -0.53 -9.94
CA LEU A 24 7.12 -0.78 -9.27
C LEU A 24 5.95 0.01 -9.89
N PHE A 25 6.22 1.23 -10.41
CA PHE A 25 5.19 2.20 -10.74
C PHE A 25 5.21 2.69 -12.19
N LEU A 26 6.20 2.29 -13.00
CA LEU A 26 6.25 2.55 -14.45
C LEU A 26 6.14 1.27 -15.29
N ASN A 27 6.22 0.11 -14.69
CA ASN A 27 6.01 -1.15 -15.39
C ASN A 27 4.49 -1.41 -15.50
N GLU A 28 3.95 -1.36 -16.71
CA GLU A 28 2.51 -1.49 -16.97
C GLU A 28 1.98 -2.86 -16.54
N ASP A 29 2.64 -3.96 -16.88
CA ASP A 29 2.24 -5.31 -16.48
C ASP A 29 2.16 -5.42 -14.95
N ARG A 30 3.10 -4.80 -14.24
CA ARG A 30 3.12 -4.77 -12.79
C ARG A 30 1.95 -3.98 -12.21
N LEU A 31 1.65 -2.83 -12.80
CA LEU A 31 0.54 -1.98 -12.35
C LEU A 31 -0.82 -2.67 -12.58
N GLU A 32 -1.02 -3.27 -13.74
CA GLU A 32 -2.25 -3.97 -14.08
C GLU A 32 -2.46 -5.21 -13.22
N SER A 33 -1.38 -5.93 -12.89
CA SER A 33 -1.42 -7.10 -12.02
C SER A 33 -1.48 -6.78 -10.53
N THR A 34 -1.44 -5.49 -10.13
CA THR A 34 -1.44 -5.10 -8.71
C THR A 34 -2.78 -4.54 -8.26
N ASN A 35 -3.48 -5.28 -7.40
CA ASN A 35 -4.66 -4.81 -6.68
C ASN A 35 -4.21 -4.02 -5.43
N TYR A 36 -4.29 -2.69 -5.49
CA TYR A 36 -4.01 -1.83 -4.33
C TYR A 36 -5.30 -1.29 -3.65
N HIS A 37 -6.47 -1.72 -4.12
CA HIS A 37 -7.80 -1.40 -3.56
C HIS A 37 -8.56 -2.65 -3.10
N PRO A 38 -7.98 -3.54 -2.29
CA PRO A 38 -8.73 -4.67 -1.79
C PRO A 38 -9.91 -4.17 -0.94
N THR A 39 -11.05 -4.86 -1.07
CA THR A 39 -12.33 -4.42 -0.47
C THR A 39 -12.32 -4.31 1.05
N TYR A 40 -11.41 -5.00 1.72
CA TYR A 40 -11.25 -4.99 3.17
C TYR A 40 -10.36 -3.84 3.69
N GLN A 41 -9.67 -3.11 2.82
CA GLN A 41 -8.87 -1.96 3.25
C GLN A 41 -9.66 -0.65 3.14
N ARG A 42 -9.38 0.27 4.07
CA ARG A 42 -9.96 1.62 4.04
C ARG A 42 -9.55 2.36 2.76
N ASN A 43 -10.37 3.29 2.32
CA ASN A 43 -10.06 4.17 1.20
C ASN A 43 -8.81 5.02 1.45
N TYR A 44 -8.30 5.67 0.40
CA TYR A 44 -7.24 6.65 0.55
C TYR A 44 -7.71 7.80 1.44
N VAL A 45 -6.96 8.08 2.51
CA VAL A 45 -7.33 9.07 3.54
C VAL A 45 -6.25 10.11 3.83
N TRP A 46 -5.07 9.99 3.22
CA TRP A 46 -4.05 11.02 3.39
C TRP A 46 -4.46 12.29 2.67
N ASP A 47 -4.40 13.42 3.37
CA ASP A 47 -4.50 14.72 2.78
C ASP A 47 -3.23 15.06 1.95
N GLU A 48 -3.29 16.16 1.22
CA GLU A 48 -2.17 16.56 0.34
C GLU A 48 -0.91 16.95 1.13
N GLU A 49 -1.05 17.44 2.35
CA GLU A 49 0.05 17.79 3.22
C GLU A 49 0.82 16.53 3.65
N LYS A 50 0.12 15.54 4.18
CA LYS A 50 0.71 14.27 4.57
C LYS A 50 1.29 13.51 3.39
N ALA A 51 0.59 13.52 2.25
CA ALA A 51 1.08 12.93 1.02
C ALA A 51 2.38 13.63 0.55
N THR A 52 2.42 14.96 0.59
CA THR A 52 3.61 15.75 0.24
C THR A 52 4.78 15.45 1.18
N TYR A 53 4.55 15.41 2.48
CA TYR A 53 5.56 15.07 3.48
C TYR A 53 6.18 13.69 3.22
N PHE A 54 5.35 12.73 2.84
CA PHE A 54 5.83 11.39 2.48
C PHE A 54 6.68 11.42 1.19
N ILE A 55 6.28 12.16 0.16
CA ILE A 55 7.09 12.32 -1.06
C ILE A 55 8.39 13.03 -0.74
N GLU A 56 8.39 14.06 0.12
CA GLU A 56 9.61 14.71 0.60
C GLU A 56 10.56 13.70 1.28
N SER A 57 10.01 12.80 2.11
CA SER A 57 10.80 11.77 2.79
C SER A 57 11.52 10.86 1.80
N ILE A 58 10.89 10.54 0.66
CA ILE A 58 11.53 9.77 -0.42
C ILE A 58 12.68 10.55 -1.04
N PHE A 59 12.50 11.84 -1.34
CA PHE A 59 13.56 12.70 -1.88
C PHE A 59 14.74 12.85 -0.91
N LEU A 60 14.47 12.89 0.38
CA LEU A 60 15.50 12.99 1.41
C LEU A 60 16.23 11.65 1.66
N GLY A 61 15.76 10.55 1.05
CA GLY A 61 16.35 9.23 1.24
C GLY A 61 16.13 8.66 2.65
N THR A 62 15.11 9.12 3.37
CA THR A 62 14.79 8.56 4.68
C THR A 62 14.23 7.13 4.50
N GLU A 63 14.49 6.27 5.47
CA GLU A 63 13.92 4.93 5.44
C GLU A 63 12.39 5.02 5.56
N ILE A 64 11.69 4.42 4.59
CA ILE A 64 10.25 4.29 4.62
C ILE A 64 9.85 2.85 4.94
N PRO A 65 8.76 2.63 5.69
CA PRO A 65 8.29 1.27 5.96
C PRO A 65 8.03 0.49 4.66
N PRO A 66 8.30 -0.83 4.64
CA PRO A 66 8.16 -1.63 3.43
C PRO A 66 6.71 -1.68 2.94
N LEU A 67 6.55 -1.89 1.63
CA LEU A 67 5.26 -2.27 1.05
C LEU A 67 5.09 -3.78 1.19
N ILE A 68 3.95 -4.21 1.70
CA ILE A 68 3.65 -5.62 1.92
C ILE A 68 2.66 -6.11 0.87
N PHE A 69 3.05 -7.14 0.14
CA PHE A 69 2.24 -7.74 -0.91
C PHE A 69 1.91 -9.19 -0.58
N PHE A 70 0.75 -9.62 -1.04
CA PHE A 70 0.44 -11.02 -1.23
C PHE A 70 0.42 -11.31 -2.72
N GLN A 71 1.17 -12.32 -3.14
CA GLN A 71 1.24 -12.75 -4.53
C GLN A 71 0.46 -14.05 -4.72
N LYS A 72 -0.40 -14.05 -5.73
CA LYS A 72 -1.08 -15.23 -6.25
C LYS A 72 -0.86 -15.25 -7.76
N ASP A 73 -0.20 -16.28 -8.24
CA ASP A 73 0.21 -16.39 -9.64
C ASP A 73 1.02 -15.16 -10.09
N LEU A 74 0.56 -14.46 -11.09
CA LEU A 74 1.16 -13.23 -11.59
C LEU A 74 0.55 -11.97 -10.94
N SER A 75 -0.49 -12.13 -10.11
CA SER A 75 -1.20 -11.02 -9.49
C SER A 75 -0.64 -10.70 -8.11
N PHE A 76 -0.67 -9.41 -7.77
CA PHE A 76 -0.23 -8.89 -6.47
C PHE A 76 -1.37 -8.14 -5.80
N GLU A 77 -1.47 -8.29 -4.49
CA GLU A 77 -2.40 -7.53 -3.67
C GLU A 77 -1.63 -6.80 -2.59
N VAL A 78 -1.86 -5.49 -2.44
CA VAL A 78 -1.22 -4.69 -1.38
C VAL A 78 -1.92 -5.00 -0.07
N ILE A 79 -1.22 -5.65 0.87
CA ILE A 79 -1.74 -5.99 2.20
C ILE A 79 -1.48 -4.86 3.20
N ASP A 80 -0.29 -4.27 3.19
CA ASP A 80 0.01 -3.05 3.94
C ASP A 80 0.79 -2.06 3.10
N GLY A 81 0.63 -0.78 3.46
CA GLY A 81 1.26 0.32 2.73
C GLY A 81 0.41 0.90 1.60
N ARG A 82 -0.90 0.62 1.55
CA ARG A 82 -1.80 1.17 0.52
C ARG A 82 -1.67 2.69 0.37
N GLN A 83 -1.69 3.45 1.47
CA GLN A 83 -1.57 4.91 1.42
C GLN A 83 -0.24 5.33 0.77
N ARG A 84 0.86 4.66 1.12
CA ARG A 84 2.18 4.89 0.54
C ARG A 84 2.21 4.54 -0.95
N TYR A 85 1.69 3.37 -1.31
CA TYR A 85 1.61 2.90 -2.70
C TYR A 85 0.82 3.89 -3.57
N GLU A 86 -0.39 4.24 -3.13
CA GLU A 86 -1.28 5.13 -3.87
C GLU A 86 -0.72 6.55 -3.96
N THR A 87 -0.03 7.05 -2.91
CA THR A 87 0.63 8.36 -2.95
C THR A 87 1.74 8.40 -4.00
N ILE A 88 2.59 7.38 -4.06
CA ILE A 88 3.65 7.30 -5.07
C ILE A 88 3.03 7.23 -6.48
N LEU A 89 2.03 6.37 -6.66
CA LEU A 89 1.34 6.20 -7.94
C LEU A 89 0.73 7.52 -8.43
N ARG A 90 -0.04 8.21 -7.58
CA ARG A 90 -0.64 9.51 -7.90
C ARG A 90 0.40 10.57 -8.20
N PHE A 91 1.52 10.57 -7.48
CA PHE A 91 2.60 11.52 -7.76
C PHE A 91 3.24 11.25 -9.10
N VAL A 92 3.63 10.02 -9.42
CA VAL A 92 4.24 9.63 -10.71
C VAL A 92 3.30 9.91 -11.89
N LYS A 93 1.99 9.69 -11.71
CA LYS A 93 0.97 10.05 -12.71
C LYS A 93 0.80 11.57 -12.89
N GLY A 94 1.31 12.39 -11.97
CA GLY A 94 1.17 13.84 -11.97
C GLY A 94 -0.15 14.34 -11.36
N GLU A 95 -0.85 13.48 -10.63
CA GLU A 95 -2.14 13.77 -9.97
C GLU A 95 -1.97 14.43 -8.60
N LEU A 96 -0.78 14.35 -8.00
CA LEU A 96 -0.43 14.96 -6.71
C LEU A 96 0.53 16.13 -6.95
N ARG A 97 0.18 17.32 -6.40
CA ARG A 97 1.06 18.49 -6.34
C ARG A 97 1.64 18.67 -4.95
N LEU A 98 2.94 18.97 -4.90
CA LEU A 98 3.64 19.17 -3.62
C LEU A 98 3.21 20.48 -2.97
N ARG A 99 2.60 20.39 -1.78
CA ARG A 99 2.13 21.54 -1.02
C ARG A 99 3.24 22.10 -0.13
N LYS A 100 3.33 23.44 -0.06
CA LYS A 100 4.33 24.10 0.78
C LYS A 100 4.24 23.65 2.25
N SER A 101 3.03 23.45 2.77
CA SER A 101 2.79 23.01 4.15
C SER A 101 3.34 21.62 4.47
N GLY A 102 3.40 20.73 3.47
CA GLY A 102 3.96 19.38 3.60
C GLY A 102 5.46 19.27 3.32
N LEU A 103 6.10 20.35 2.81
CA LEU A 103 7.54 20.39 2.53
C LEU A 103 8.28 21.03 3.70
N HIS A 104 8.86 20.22 4.57
CA HIS A 104 9.53 20.71 5.79
C HIS A 104 11.01 21.06 5.55
N LYS A 105 11.66 20.39 4.62
CA LYS A 105 13.09 20.60 4.29
C LYS A 105 13.29 21.17 2.89
N LEU A 106 12.45 20.75 1.94
CA LEU A 106 12.56 21.19 0.54
C LEU A 106 11.64 22.37 0.22
N GLY A 107 10.86 22.88 1.19
CA GLY A 107 9.88 23.95 1.00
C GLY A 107 10.47 25.32 0.64
N SER A 108 11.79 25.52 0.79
CA SER A 108 12.49 26.71 0.32
C SER A 108 12.88 26.64 -1.18
N LEU A 109 12.84 25.45 -1.77
CA LEU A 109 13.24 25.21 -3.14
C LEU A 109 12.06 25.41 -4.09
N LYS A 110 12.16 26.42 -4.98
CA LYS A 110 11.16 26.71 -6.01
C LYS A 110 10.89 25.52 -6.93
N ASP A 111 11.85 24.60 -7.02
CA ASP A 111 11.77 23.39 -7.85
C ASP A 111 10.74 22.38 -7.37
N PHE A 112 10.27 22.47 -6.12
CA PHE A 112 9.34 21.50 -5.52
C PHE A 112 7.97 22.11 -5.23
N VAL A 113 7.90 23.34 -4.71
CA VAL A 113 6.64 23.93 -4.26
C VAL A 113 5.64 24.08 -5.40
N GLY A 114 4.46 23.51 -5.25
CA GLY A 114 3.37 23.57 -6.23
C GLY A 114 3.58 22.67 -7.46
N LYS A 115 4.70 21.94 -7.54
CA LYS A 115 5.01 21.08 -8.67
C LYS A 115 4.40 19.70 -8.51
N ASN A 116 3.98 19.09 -9.61
CA ASN A 116 3.76 17.67 -9.73
C ASN A 116 5.00 16.99 -10.33
N PHE A 117 4.99 15.65 -10.38
CA PHE A 117 6.13 14.88 -10.87
C PHE A 117 6.59 15.29 -12.28
N LYS A 118 5.65 15.54 -13.21
CA LYS A 118 5.95 15.87 -14.61
C LYS A 118 6.59 17.26 -14.77
N GLU A 119 6.35 18.15 -13.80
CA GLU A 119 6.88 19.52 -13.79
C GLU A 119 8.24 19.64 -13.08
N LEU A 120 8.73 18.56 -12.46
CA LEU A 120 10.08 18.51 -11.90
C LEU A 120 11.12 18.44 -13.02
N SER A 121 12.33 18.94 -12.71
CA SER A 121 13.47 18.74 -13.62
C SER A 121 13.78 17.25 -13.81
N GLU A 122 14.36 16.89 -14.94
CA GLU A 122 14.77 15.51 -15.26
C GLU A 122 15.62 14.90 -14.13
N LYS A 123 16.57 15.68 -13.61
CA LYS A 123 17.42 15.27 -12.47
C LYS A 123 16.60 14.79 -11.27
N TYR A 124 15.57 15.54 -10.89
CA TYR A 124 14.74 15.18 -9.72
C TYR A 124 13.80 14.02 -10.04
N ARG A 125 13.28 13.94 -11.26
CA ARG A 125 12.49 12.78 -11.69
C ARG A 125 13.30 11.49 -11.63
N ASP A 126 14.51 11.51 -12.19
CA ASP A 126 15.42 10.37 -12.17
C ASP A 126 15.81 9.97 -10.75
N MET A 127 16.13 10.95 -9.89
CA MET A 127 16.45 10.69 -8.50
C MET A 127 15.28 9.98 -7.78
N PHE A 128 14.06 10.46 -7.98
CA PHE A 128 12.85 9.86 -7.40
C PHE A 128 12.64 8.44 -7.91
N LEU A 129 12.68 8.22 -9.21
CA LEU A 129 12.44 6.94 -9.86
C LEU A 129 13.47 5.87 -9.45
N ARG A 130 14.73 6.24 -9.28
CA ARG A 130 15.81 5.34 -8.85
C ARG A 130 15.79 5.05 -7.35
N THR A 131 15.02 5.79 -6.56
CA THR A 131 14.89 5.51 -5.13
C THR A 131 14.36 4.11 -4.91
N LYS A 132 15.01 3.40 -4.00
CA LYS A 132 14.71 2.00 -3.73
C LYS A 132 13.77 1.88 -2.54
N ILE A 133 12.75 1.05 -2.71
CA ILE A 133 11.74 0.73 -1.70
C ILE A 133 11.87 -0.75 -1.34
N ARG A 134 11.83 -1.04 -0.05
CA ARG A 134 11.77 -2.41 0.44
C ARG A 134 10.35 -2.95 0.26
N THR A 135 10.24 -4.13 -0.32
CA THR A 135 8.99 -4.86 -0.47
C THR A 135 9.10 -6.21 0.21
N ILE A 136 8.05 -6.65 0.87
CA ILE A 136 7.92 -8.00 1.42
C ILE A 136 6.76 -8.65 0.70
N VAL A 137 7.02 -9.78 0.08
CA VAL A 137 6.03 -10.52 -0.70
C VAL A 137 5.76 -11.85 -0.01
N PHE A 138 4.51 -12.10 0.30
CA PHE A 138 4.01 -13.37 0.79
C PHE A 138 3.33 -14.12 -0.35
N SER A 139 3.60 -15.41 -0.48
CA SER A 139 2.93 -16.30 -1.44
C SER A 139 2.79 -17.69 -0.86
N PHE A 140 1.90 -18.49 -1.42
CA PHE A 140 1.87 -19.93 -1.12
C PHE A 140 3.01 -20.64 -1.86
N ARG A 141 3.55 -21.68 -1.24
CA ARG A 141 4.61 -22.54 -1.82
C ARG A 141 4.07 -23.48 -2.90
N SER A 142 2.78 -23.74 -2.89
CA SER A 142 2.09 -24.62 -3.83
C SER A 142 0.72 -24.03 -4.19
N GLU A 143 0.15 -24.52 -5.28
CA GLU A 143 -1.20 -24.11 -5.72
C GLU A 143 -2.33 -24.76 -4.90
N HIS A 144 -1.98 -25.70 -4.01
CA HIS A 144 -2.96 -26.42 -3.19
C HIS A 144 -3.29 -25.70 -1.89
N PHE A 145 -4.12 -24.68 -1.99
CA PHE A 145 -4.69 -23.96 -0.85
C PHE A 145 -6.15 -23.57 -1.11
N THR A 146 -6.90 -23.41 -0.05
CA THR A 146 -8.30 -22.99 -0.13
C THR A 146 -8.42 -21.46 -0.06
N GLN A 147 -9.55 -20.92 -0.53
CA GLN A 147 -9.84 -19.49 -0.38
C GLN A 147 -9.89 -19.07 1.10
N GLU A 148 -10.37 -19.97 1.98
CA GLU A 148 -10.40 -19.72 3.43
C GLU A 148 -8.98 -19.58 4.01
N GLU A 149 -8.04 -20.43 3.57
CA GLU A 149 -6.63 -20.33 3.97
C GLU A 149 -5.99 -19.04 3.46
N GLU A 150 -6.25 -18.66 2.21
CA GLU A 150 -5.75 -17.41 1.63
C GLU A 150 -6.25 -16.19 2.40
N ASP A 151 -7.57 -16.12 2.65
CA ASP A 151 -8.19 -15.00 3.37
C ASP A 151 -7.69 -14.93 4.83
N ALA A 152 -7.48 -16.08 5.48
CA ALA A 152 -6.93 -16.14 6.83
C ALA A 152 -5.48 -15.66 6.89
N VAL A 153 -4.65 -16.05 5.92
CA VAL A 153 -3.24 -15.61 5.81
C VAL A 153 -3.16 -14.10 5.56
N LYS A 154 -3.91 -13.57 4.60
CA LYS A 154 -3.93 -12.14 4.29
C LYS A 154 -4.34 -11.31 5.51
N ARG A 155 -5.35 -11.75 6.24
CA ARG A 155 -5.84 -11.12 7.46
C ARG A 155 -4.78 -11.10 8.56
N GLU A 156 -4.10 -12.22 8.78
CA GLU A 156 -3.04 -12.33 9.78
C GLU A 156 -1.84 -11.42 9.43
N ILE A 157 -1.43 -11.37 8.16
CA ILE A 157 -0.38 -10.45 7.69
C ILE A 157 -0.81 -9.01 7.95
N PHE A 158 -2.03 -8.64 7.54
CA PHE A 158 -2.56 -7.29 7.75
C PHE A 158 -2.56 -6.90 9.23
N GLN A 159 -3.02 -7.76 10.11
CA GLN A 159 -3.03 -7.51 11.55
C GLN A 159 -1.62 -7.28 12.10
N ARG A 160 -0.67 -8.15 11.77
CA ARG A 160 0.72 -8.06 12.29
C ARG A 160 1.47 -6.83 11.83
N TYR A 161 1.29 -6.43 10.58
CA TYR A 161 1.99 -5.25 10.05
C TYR A 161 1.32 -3.93 10.46
N ASN A 162 0.01 -3.92 10.75
CA ASN A 162 -0.69 -2.73 11.23
C ASN A 162 -0.63 -2.54 12.75
N SER A 163 -0.37 -3.58 13.54
CA SER A 163 -0.28 -3.49 15.01
C SER A 163 1.02 -2.88 15.54
N GLY A 164 2.01 -2.59 14.68
CA GLY A 164 3.37 -2.26 15.09
C GLY A 164 3.67 -0.79 15.40
N ILE A 165 2.90 0.19 14.92
CA ILE A 165 3.24 1.63 15.09
C ILE A 165 2.05 2.50 15.51
N THR A 166 0.87 2.15 15.10
CA THR A 166 -0.38 2.71 15.62
C THR A 166 -1.39 1.57 15.53
N PRO A 167 -1.74 0.94 16.64
CA PRO A 167 -2.78 -0.10 16.62
C PRO A 167 -4.01 0.52 15.96
N LEU A 168 -4.45 -0.05 14.83
CA LEU A 168 -5.81 0.20 14.37
C LEU A 168 -6.69 -0.11 15.57
N LYS A 169 -7.58 0.81 15.94
CA LYS A 169 -8.56 0.50 16.97
C LYS A 169 -9.23 -0.80 16.56
N SER A 170 -9.47 -1.69 17.52
CA SER A 170 -10.11 -3.00 17.25
C SER A 170 -11.31 -2.90 16.31
N VAL A 171 -12.07 -1.81 16.41
CA VAL A 171 -13.18 -1.46 15.52
C VAL A 171 -12.78 -1.28 14.05
N GLU A 172 -11.56 -0.80 13.73
CA GLU A 172 -11.11 -0.65 12.34
C GLU A 172 -10.64 -1.98 11.75
N ILE A 173 -10.06 -2.84 12.59
CA ILE A 173 -9.71 -4.22 12.22
C ILE A 173 -10.99 -5.01 11.99
N ASP A 174 -11.96 -4.90 12.90
CA ASP A 174 -13.26 -5.56 12.78
C ASP A 174 -14.02 -5.10 11.53
N LYS A 175 -14.05 -3.79 11.23
CA LYS A 175 -14.65 -3.28 9.98
C LYS A 175 -13.97 -3.84 8.73
N ALA A 176 -12.65 -3.96 8.72
CA ALA A 176 -11.92 -4.56 7.60
C ALA A 176 -12.23 -6.07 7.48
N MET A 177 -12.50 -6.74 8.60
CA MET A 177 -12.84 -8.17 8.63
C MET A 177 -14.28 -8.45 8.17
N TYR A 178 -15.23 -7.56 8.48
CA TYR A 178 -16.67 -7.75 8.21
C TYR A 178 -17.16 -7.14 6.88
N LEU A 179 -16.30 -6.46 6.11
CA LEU A 179 -16.69 -5.87 4.82
C LEU A 179 -17.12 -6.91 3.77
N LYS A 180 -16.76 -8.17 3.92
CA LYS A 180 -17.23 -9.29 3.08
C LYS A 180 -18.47 -10.01 3.61
N ASP A 181 -18.98 -9.63 4.78
CA ASP A 181 -20.17 -10.26 5.33
C ASP A 181 -21.42 -9.62 4.71
N GLY A 182 -22.30 -10.44 4.14
CA GLY A 182 -23.55 -10.01 3.52
C GLY A 182 -24.46 -9.16 4.44
N LEU A 183 -24.25 -9.26 5.76
CA LEU A 183 -24.89 -8.41 6.78
C LEU A 183 -24.55 -6.92 6.61
N ASN A 184 -23.33 -6.57 6.26
CA ASN A 184 -22.95 -5.17 6.05
C ASN A 184 -23.58 -4.56 4.80
N THR A 185 -23.82 -5.39 3.78
CA THR A 185 -24.56 -4.98 2.57
C THR A 185 -26.04 -4.80 2.90
N TYR A 186 -26.58 -5.65 3.77
CA TYR A 186 -27.96 -5.58 4.23
C TYR A 186 -28.20 -4.31 5.09
N PHE A 187 -27.33 -4.00 6.04
CA PHE A 187 -27.44 -2.80 6.89
C PHE A 187 -27.23 -1.50 6.12
N LYS A 188 -26.30 -1.45 5.16
CA LYS A 188 -26.14 -0.27 4.28
C LYS A 188 -27.35 0.00 3.39
N LYS A 189 -28.09 -1.04 3.03
CA LYS A 189 -29.26 -0.94 2.16
C LYS A 189 -30.52 -0.52 2.93
N ASN A 190 -30.59 -0.83 4.23
CA ASN A 190 -31.81 -0.62 5.04
C ASN A 190 -31.68 0.52 6.07
N LEU A 191 -30.50 1.19 6.18
CA LEU A 191 -30.32 2.35 7.06
C LEU A 191 -30.38 3.70 6.33
N ASN A 192 -30.59 3.70 5.00
CA ASN A 192 -30.76 4.93 4.20
C ASN A 192 -32.21 5.16 3.77
N ASP A 193 -33.19 4.47 4.36
CA ASP A 193 -34.61 4.61 4.07
C ASP A 193 -35.41 5.19 5.26
N ASP A 194 -34.78 6.08 6.07
CA ASP A 194 -35.47 6.95 7.04
C ASP A 194 -35.02 8.41 6.90
#